data_00c0a00c8fd3b3c5803ee2f12412c644
#
_entry.id   00c0a00c8fd3b3c5803ee2f12412c644
#
_cell.length_a   1.000
_cell.length_b   1.000
_cell.length_c   1.000
_cell.angle_alpha   90.00
_cell.angle_beta   90.00
_cell.angle_gamma   90.00
#
_symmetry.space_group_name_H-M   'P 1'
#
loop_
_entity.id
_entity.type
_entity.pdbx_description
1 polymer ?
#
loop_
_entity_poly.entity_id
_entity_poly.type
_entity_poly.pdbx_seq_one_letter_code
_entity_poly.pdbx_strand_id
1 'polypeptide(L)'
;LKHINKVFTDKFKVNVKVLSLGTGQAIRIAKDGNVDILLVHHTPSELAFMNNGHGKIRYNLMYNDFVLVGPKEDNKNCETISSKFRYIADNKLKFISRGDDSGTHKKERELWNLIIDKTHTNSEWYLSIGQSMGQTLLMANNLKAYTLSDRSTWISFNKKENLKIVCENLPPLFNQ
;
A
#
# COMPACT_ATOMS: atom_id res chain seq x y z
N LEU A 1 -16.39 3.81 -2.43
CA LEU A 1 -17.25 3.56 -3.60
C LEU A 1 -18.75 3.63 -3.28
N LYS A 2 -19.25 3.08 -2.15
CA LYS A 2 -20.72 3.09 -1.85
C LYS A 2 -21.36 4.47 -1.99
N HIS A 3 -20.73 5.53 -1.46
CA HIS A 3 -21.26 6.89 -1.56
C HIS A 3 -21.28 7.40 -3.00
N ILE A 4 -20.18 7.23 -3.73
CA ILE A 4 -20.06 7.66 -5.13
C ILE A 4 -21.06 6.94 -6.00
N ASN A 5 -21.21 5.62 -5.84
CA ASN A 5 -22.18 4.83 -6.61
C ASN A 5 -23.61 5.27 -6.36
N LYS A 6 -23.96 5.61 -5.10
CA LYS A 6 -25.29 6.13 -4.79
C LYS A 6 -25.56 7.44 -5.53
N VAL A 7 -24.63 8.41 -5.45
CA VAL A 7 -24.74 9.70 -6.13
C VAL A 7 -24.86 9.50 -7.65
N PHE A 8 -24.07 8.58 -8.22
CA PHE A 8 -24.13 8.26 -9.65
C PHE A 8 -25.47 7.64 -10.04
N THR A 9 -25.95 6.65 -9.29
CA THR A 9 -27.25 6.00 -9.53
C THR A 9 -28.39 7.01 -9.44
N ASP A 10 -28.38 7.88 -8.43
CA ASP A 10 -29.42 8.90 -8.24
C ASP A 10 -29.45 9.90 -9.40
N LYS A 11 -28.28 10.27 -9.92
CA LYS A 11 -28.15 11.25 -11.01
C LYS A 11 -28.46 10.67 -12.39
N PHE A 12 -27.92 9.49 -12.69
CA PHE A 12 -27.96 8.92 -14.03
C PHE A 12 -28.99 7.78 -14.19
N LYS A 13 -29.63 7.35 -13.11
CA LYS A 13 -30.63 6.24 -13.09
C LYS A 13 -30.03 4.91 -13.56
N VAL A 14 -28.71 4.73 -13.40
CA VAL A 14 -27.99 3.51 -13.75
C VAL A 14 -27.63 2.76 -12.49
N ASN A 15 -27.94 1.47 -12.45
CA ASN A 15 -27.58 0.62 -11.29
C ASN A 15 -26.13 0.13 -11.42
N VAL A 16 -25.29 0.51 -10.48
CA VAL A 16 -23.87 0.10 -10.43
C VAL A 16 -23.70 -1.10 -9.51
N LYS A 17 -23.32 -2.24 -10.08
CA LYS A 17 -22.95 -3.44 -9.34
C LYS A 17 -21.44 -3.49 -9.17
N VAL A 18 -20.95 -3.64 -7.94
CA VAL A 18 -19.52 -3.68 -7.63
C VAL A 18 -19.08 -5.09 -7.26
N LEU A 19 -18.07 -5.58 -7.96
CA LEU A 19 -17.35 -6.80 -7.60
C LEU A 19 -16.02 -6.41 -6.95
N SER A 20 -15.87 -6.66 -5.65
CA SER A 20 -14.63 -6.39 -4.92
C SER A 20 -13.72 -7.61 -4.94
N LEU A 21 -12.65 -7.53 -5.71
CA LEU A 21 -11.75 -8.63 -6.02
C LEU A 21 -10.28 -8.15 -5.96
N GLY A 22 -9.35 -9.09 -5.84
CA GLY A 22 -7.94 -8.78 -6.03
C GLY A 22 -7.64 -8.41 -7.50
N THR A 23 -6.62 -7.57 -7.73
CA THR A 23 -6.28 -7.04 -9.07
C THR A 23 -6.21 -8.10 -10.16
N GLY A 24 -5.53 -9.23 -9.91
CA GLY A 24 -5.38 -10.28 -10.91
C GLY A 24 -6.69 -10.98 -11.26
N GLN A 25 -7.57 -11.17 -10.29
CA GLN A 25 -8.89 -11.76 -10.51
C GLN A 25 -9.83 -10.78 -11.23
N ALA A 26 -9.80 -9.49 -10.85
CA ALA A 26 -10.57 -8.44 -11.51
C ALA A 26 -10.19 -8.33 -13.00
N ILE A 27 -8.89 -8.33 -13.31
CA ILE A 27 -8.40 -8.30 -14.70
C ILE A 27 -8.85 -9.53 -15.49
N ARG A 28 -8.85 -10.73 -14.90
CA ARG A 28 -9.34 -11.93 -15.58
C ARG A 28 -10.81 -11.80 -15.98
N ILE A 29 -11.67 -11.43 -15.05
CA ILE A 29 -13.11 -11.23 -15.31
C ILE A 29 -13.35 -10.16 -16.37
N ALA A 30 -12.54 -9.08 -16.36
CA ALA A 30 -12.64 -8.04 -17.37
C ALA A 30 -12.18 -8.51 -18.76
N LYS A 31 -11.18 -9.38 -18.86
CA LYS A 31 -10.76 -10.01 -20.14
C LYS A 31 -11.87 -10.85 -20.75
N ASP A 32 -12.67 -11.50 -19.92
CA ASP A 32 -13.81 -12.33 -20.35
C ASP A 32 -15.04 -11.48 -20.74
N GLY A 33 -14.94 -10.13 -20.68
CA GLY A 33 -16.03 -9.21 -21.05
C GLY A 33 -17.17 -9.14 -20.05
N ASN A 34 -16.98 -9.62 -18.84
CA ASN A 34 -18.03 -9.73 -17.81
C ASN A 34 -18.20 -8.47 -16.94
N VAL A 35 -17.49 -7.38 -17.28
CA VAL A 35 -17.63 -6.07 -16.61
C VAL A 35 -17.49 -4.93 -17.61
N ASP A 36 -18.20 -3.83 -17.35
CA ASP A 36 -18.16 -2.62 -18.18
C ASP A 36 -17.00 -1.70 -17.80
N ILE A 37 -16.57 -1.73 -16.53
CA ILE A 37 -15.52 -0.88 -15.98
C ILE A 37 -14.62 -1.71 -15.08
N LEU A 38 -13.31 -1.54 -15.26
CA LEU A 38 -12.27 -2.11 -14.41
C LEU A 38 -11.58 -0.99 -13.63
N LEU A 39 -11.54 -1.09 -12.30
CA LEU A 39 -10.81 -0.19 -11.42
C LEU A 39 -9.72 -0.96 -10.69
N VAL A 40 -8.47 -0.75 -11.05
CA VAL A 40 -7.30 -1.43 -10.50
C VAL A 40 -6.17 -0.44 -10.26
N HIS A 41 -5.14 -0.85 -9.54
CA HIS A 41 -4.04 0.01 -9.14
C HIS A 41 -2.64 -0.58 -9.42
N HIS A 42 -2.54 -1.60 -10.28
CA HIS A 42 -1.27 -2.18 -10.71
C HIS A 42 -0.99 -1.81 -12.17
N THR A 43 -0.32 -0.69 -12.38
CA THR A 43 -0.08 -0.08 -13.69
C THR A 43 0.49 -1.06 -14.74
N PRO A 44 1.50 -1.92 -14.45
CA PRO A 44 2.00 -2.86 -15.46
C PRO A 44 0.93 -3.83 -15.99
N SER A 45 0.10 -4.38 -15.09
CA SER A 45 -0.98 -5.29 -15.49
C SER A 45 -2.09 -4.58 -16.24
N GLU A 46 -2.39 -3.33 -15.89
CA GLU A 46 -3.37 -2.47 -16.54
C GLU A 46 -2.93 -2.12 -17.96
N LEU A 47 -1.66 -1.73 -18.14
CA LEU A 47 -1.08 -1.45 -19.46
C LEU A 47 -1.06 -2.70 -20.34
N ALA A 48 -0.69 -3.86 -19.78
CA ALA A 48 -0.77 -5.13 -20.52
C ALA A 48 -2.20 -5.47 -20.96
N PHE A 49 -3.20 -5.21 -20.13
CA PHE A 49 -4.62 -5.37 -20.46
C PHE A 49 -5.04 -4.47 -21.64
N MET A 50 -4.62 -3.20 -21.61
CA MET A 50 -4.89 -2.25 -22.70
C MET A 50 -4.18 -2.63 -24.00
N ASN A 51 -2.88 -2.95 -23.93
CA ASN A 51 -2.06 -3.30 -25.11
C ASN A 51 -2.54 -4.57 -25.82
N ASN A 52 -3.18 -5.49 -25.09
CA ASN A 52 -3.80 -6.69 -25.64
C ASN A 52 -5.24 -6.45 -26.18
N GLY A 53 -5.69 -5.20 -26.26
CA GLY A 53 -6.98 -4.83 -26.84
C GLY A 53 -8.21 -5.16 -25.99
N HIS A 54 -8.03 -5.49 -24.71
CA HIS A 54 -9.15 -5.80 -23.80
C HIS A 54 -9.85 -4.56 -23.26
N GLY A 55 -9.20 -3.39 -23.26
CA GLY A 55 -9.77 -2.10 -22.83
C GLY A 55 -9.84 -1.11 -23.98
N LYS A 56 -10.88 -0.26 -23.96
CA LYS A 56 -11.06 0.81 -24.98
C LYS A 56 -10.39 2.12 -24.56
N ILE A 57 -10.57 2.52 -23.32
CA ILE A 57 -10.09 3.80 -22.78
C ILE A 57 -9.53 3.58 -21.39
N ARG A 58 -8.40 4.23 -21.10
CA ARG A 58 -7.77 4.25 -19.78
C ARG A 58 -7.80 5.66 -19.21
N TYR A 59 -8.21 5.78 -17.95
CA TYR A 59 -8.21 7.04 -17.21
C TYR A 59 -7.35 6.93 -15.96
N ASN A 60 -6.49 7.91 -15.74
CA ASN A 60 -5.87 8.09 -14.44
C ASN A 60 -6.87 8.78 -13.52
N LEU A 61 -7.33 8.08 -12.47
CA LEU A 61 -8.35 8.61 -11.56
C LEU A 61 -7.75 9.28 -10.34
N MET A 62 -6.80 8.62 -9.72
CA MET A 62 -6.14 9.09 -8.50
C MET A 62 -4.81 8.35 -8.35
N TYR A 63 -3.95 8.90 -7.54
CA TYR A 63 -2.80 8.19 -7.01
C TYR A 63 -2.94 8.06 -5.50
N ASN A 64 -2.37 7.02 -4.94
CA ASN A 64 -2.14 6.85 -3.52
C ASN A 64 -0.64 6.85 -3.30
N ASP A 65 -0.20 7.14 -2.10
CA ASP A 65 1.19 6.99 -1.72
C ASP A 65 1.32 6.14 -0.45
N PHE A 66 2.53 5.70 -0.23
CA PHE A 66 2.90 5.04 1.00
C PHE A 66 3.58 6.04 1.93
N VAL A 67 3.47 5.77 3.22
CA VAL A 67 4.15 6.50 4.27
C VAL A 67 4.94 5.51 5.13
N LEU A 68 6.16 5.87 5.48
CA LEU A 68 6.86 5.16 6.53
C LEU A 68 6.45 5.77 7.86
N VAL A 69 5.90 4.93 8.72
CA VAL A 69 5.46 5.28 10.05
C VAL A 69 6.48 4.75 11.06
N GLY A 70 6.76 5.50 12.10
CA GLY A 70 7.70 5.11 13.13
C GLY A 70 7.42 5.77 14.48
N PRO A 71 8.22 5.50 15.51
CA PRO A 71 8.06 6.06 16.85
C PRO A 71 8.04 7.59 16.85
N LYS A 72 7.23 8.20 17.72
CA LYS A 72 7.20 9.67 17.89
C LYS A 72 8.55 10.23 18.33
N GLU A 73 9.31 9.46 19.06
CA GLU A 73 10.63 9.80 19.56
C GLU A 73 11.72 9.76 18.48
N ASP A 74 11.42 9.24 17.29
CA ASP A 74 12.36 9.22 16.18
C ASP A 74 12.67 10.64 15.69
N ASN A 75 13.89 11.09 15.93
CA ASN A 75 14.38 12.42 15.52
C ASN A 75 15.33 12.34 14.31
N LYS A 76 15.52 11.15 13.72
CA LYS A 76 16.34 10.98 12.52
C LYS A 76 15.59 11.46 11.29
N ASN A 77 16.09 12.48 10.64
CA ASN A 77 15.53 12.99 9.40
C ASN A 77 15.49 11.93 8.32
N CYS A 78 14.46 11.98 7.48
CA CYS A 78 14.33 11.14 6.30
C CYS A 78 14.73 11.95 5.06
N GLU A 79 16.00 11.89 4.70
CA GLU A 79 16.49 12.52 3.46
C GLU A 79 16.09 11.69 2.24
N THR A 80 16.23 10.37 2.34
CA THR A 80 15.77 9.41 1.36
C THR A 80 15.15 8.21 2.07
N ILE A 81 14.25 7.52 1.40
CA ILE A 81 13.66 6.30 1.96
C ILE A 81 14.74 5.22 2.19
N SER A 82 15.72 5.13 1.29
CA SER A 82 16.83 4.18 1.40
C SER A 82 17.71 4.45 2.62
N SER A 83 18.05 5.72 2.89
CA SER A 83 18.84 6.09 4.07
C SER A 83 18.10 5.77 5.37
N LYS A 84 16.77 5.96 5.37
CA LYS A 84 15.95 5.67 6.56
C LYS A 84 15.80 4.16 6.80
N PHE A 85 15.56 3.38 5.76
CA PHE A 85 15.50 1.93 5.88
C PHE A 85 16.86 1.33 6.31
N ARG A 86 17.97 1.86 5.77
CA ARG A 86 19.32 1.48 6.20
C ARG A 86 19.54 1.80 7.68
N TYR A 87 19.16 2.99 8.12
CA TYR A 87 19.25 3.38 9.53
C TYR A 87 18.46 2.41 10.44
N ILE A 88 17.26 1.99 10.04
CA ILE A 88 16.46 1.01 10.78
C ILE A 88 17.19 -0.33 10.88
N ALA A 89 17.75 -0.82 9.77
CA ALA A 89 18.45 -2.09 9.71
C ALA A 89 19.76 -2.08 10.53
N ASP A 90 20.61 -1.06 10.33
CA ASP A 90 21.92 -0.95 10.99
C ASP A 90 21.79 -0.86 12.52
N ASN A 91 20.74 -0.21 13.00
CA ASN A 91 20.46 -0.07 14.43
C ASN A 91 19.49 -1.15 14.96
N LYS A 92 19.11 -2.14 14.14
CA LYS A 92 18.21 -3.24 14.50
C LYS A 92 16.92 -2.75 15.16
N LEU A 93 16.38 -1.62 14.67
CA LEU A 93 15.15 -1.02 15.18
C LEU A 93 13.95 -1.86 14.76
N LYS A 94 13.01 -2.06 15.66
CA LYS A 94 11.84 -2.91 15.40
C LYS A 94 11.06 -2.42 14.17
N PHE A 95 10.82 -3.33 13.24
CA PHE A 95 10.02 -3.11 12.04
C PHE A 95 8.92 -4.17 11.95
N ILE A 96 7.68 -3.74 11.77
CA ILE A 96 6.53 -4.62 11.61
C ILE A 96 6.17 -4.68 10.13
N SER A 97 6.32 -5.84 9.53
CA SER A 97 5.88 -6.13 8.18
C SER A 97 4.47 -6.70 8.15
N ARG A 98 3.67 -6.32 7.18
CA ARG A 98 2.37 -6.96 6.95
C ARG A 98 2.50 -8.45 6.69
N GLY A 99 3.47 -8.88 5.89
CA GLY A 99 3.74 -10.27 5.62
C GLY A 99 2.62 -11.07 4.92
N ASP A 100 1.67 -10.38 4.25
CA ASP A 100 0.42 -10.95 3.70
C ASP A 100 0.36 -10.96 2.17
N ASP A 101 1.48 -10.68 1.51
CA ASP A 101 1.62 -10.55 0.05
C ASP A 101 0.71 -9.50 -0.61
N SER A 102 0.18 -8.56 0.17
CA SER A 102 -0.58 -7.39 -0.31
C SER A 102 0.30 -6.40 -1.08
N GLY A 103 -0.34 -5.41 -1.71
CA GLY A 103 0.37 -4.33 -2.41
C GLY A 103 1.33 -3.56 -1.49
N THR A 104 0.95 -3.30 -0.23
CA THR A 104 1.83 -2.66 0.76
C THR A 104 3.02 -3.55 1.11
N HIS A 105 2.81 -4.86 1.30
CA HIS A 105 3.91 -5.80 1.56
C HIS A 105 4.85 -5.94 0.36
N LYS A 106 4.33 -5.98 -0.85
CA LYS A 106 5.16 -5.99 -2.08
C LYS A 106 6.02 -4.73 -2.17
N LYS A 107 5.43 -3.56 -1.91
CA LYS A 107 6.15 -2.28 -1.88
C LYS A 107 7.21 -2.24 -0.80
N GLU A 108 6.91 -2.70 0.39
CA GLU A 108 7.87 -2.83 1.49
C GLU A 108 9.08 -3.68 1.06
N ARG A 109 8.84 -4.85 0.46
CA ARG A 109 9.91 -5.73 -0.03
C ARG A 109 10.75 -5.08 -1.14
N GLU A 110 10.13 -4.32 -2.05
CA GLU A 110 10.86 -3.54 -3.05
C GLU A 110 11.84 -2.56 -2.37
N LEU A 111 11.37 -1.83 -1.34
CA LEU A 111 12.19 -0.86 -0.62
C LEU A 111 13.34 -1.54 0.14
N TRP A 112 13.09 -2.67 0.80
CA TRP A 112 14.13 -3.45 1.46
C TRP A 112 15.18 -3.97 0.48
N ASN A 113 14.76 -4.47 -0.68
CA ASN A 113 15.66 -5.00 -1.72
C ASN A 113 16.61 -3.94 -2.30
N LEU A 114 16.31 -2.65 -2.18
CA LEU A 114 17.22 -1.58 -2.57
C LEU A 114 18.43 -1.42 -1.61
N ILE A 115 18.40 -2.04 -0.44
CA ILE A 115 19.31 -1.72 0.65
C ILE A 115 20.06 -2.92 1.19
N ILE A 116 19.38 -4.01 1.42
CA ILE A 116 19.91 -5.24 2.01
C ILE A 116 19.37 -6.49 1.32
N ASP A 117 20.17 -7.53 1.34
CA ASP A 117 19.75 -8.85 0.88
C ASP A 117 18.61 -9.41 1.78
N LYS A 118 17.87 -10.40 1.26
CA LYS A 118 16.70 -11.01 1.91
C LYS A 118 16.95 -11.60 3.32
N THR A 119 18.17 -11.57 3.82
CA THR A 119 18.57 -12.09 5.13
C THR A 119 17.90 -11.38 6.31
N HIS A 120 17.44 -10.14 6.15
CA HIS A 120 16.77 -9.39 7.22
C HIS A 120 15.43 -10.00 7.65
N THR A 121 14.76 -10.77 6.80
CA THR A 121 13.45 -11.37 7.12
C THR A 121 13.50 -12.39 8.26
N ASN A 122 14.68 -12.90 8.61
CA ASN A 122 14.91 -13.83 9.74
C ASN A 122 15.47 -13.13 10.98
N SER A 123 15.49 -11.81 11.02
CA SER A 123 16.04 -11.04 12.12
C SER A 123 15.01 -10.78 13.20
N GLU A 124 15.42 -10.77 14.48
CA GLU A 124 14.53 -10.50 15.63
C GLU A 124 13.88 -9.10 15.59
N TRP A 125 14.50 -8.14 14.90
CA TRP A 125 13.97 -6.79 14.77
C TRP A 125 12.93 -6.65 13.65
N TYR A 126 12.84 -7.61 12.71
CA TYR A 126 11.90 -7.62 11.61
C TYR A 126 10.79 -8.64 11.87
N LEU A 127 9.59 -8.17 12.18
CA LEU A 127 8.46 -9.01 12.55
C LEU A 127 7.42 -9.05 11.43
N SER A 128 7.36 -10.17 10.71
CA SER A 128 6.33 -10.44 9.70
C SER A 128 5.10 -11.07 10.37
N ILE A 129 3.95 -10.37 10.32
CA ILE A 129 2.79 -10.76 11.14
C ILE A 129 1.63 -11.38 10.37
N GLY A 130 1.64 -11.34 9.04
CA GLY A 130 0.58 -11.93 8.21
C GLY A 130 -0.81 -11.31 8.44
N GLN A 131 -0.89 -10.01 8.74
CA GLN A 131 -2.12 -9.35 9.16
C GLN A 131 -2.51 -8.17 8.26
N SER A 132 -3.75 -7.68 8.42
CA SER A 132 -4.23 -6.47 7.73
C SER A 132 -3.44 -5.23 8.14
N MET A 133 -3.49 -4.16 7.31
CA MET A 133 -2.77 -2.91 7.59
C MET A 133 -3.15 -2.29 8.93
N GLY A 134 -4.44 -2.33 9.30
CA GLY A 134 -4.90 -1.81 10.59
C GLY A 134 -4.29 -2.55 11.79
N GLN A 135 -4.19 -3.88 11.71
CA GLN A 135 -3.55 -4.70 12.75
C GLN A 135 -2.03 -4.46 12.79
N THR A 136 -1.41 -4.29 11.63
CA THR A 136 0.02 -3.95 11.52
C THR A 136 0.32 -2.61 12.21
N LEU A 137 -0.48 -1.58 11.94
CA LEU A 137 -0.36 -0.27 12.60
C LEU A 137 -0.59 -0.35 14.11
N LEU A 138 -1.58 -1.15 14.55
CA LEU A 138 -1.83 -1.34 15.98
C LEU A 138 -0.64 -1.98 16.68
N MET A 139 -0.06 -3.02 16.08
CA MET A 139 1.12 -3.69 16.62
C MET A 139 2.34 -2.76 16.62
N ALA A 140 2.55 -2.02 15.53
CA ALA A 140 3.62 -1.02 15.45
C ALA A 140 3.47 0.06 16.53
N ASN A 141 2.24 0.53 16.79
CA ASN A 141 1.97 1.49 17.85
C ASN A 141 2.30 0.95 19.26
N ASN A 142 1.89 -0.29 19.54
CA ASN A 142 2.13 -0.92 20.85
C ASN A 142 3.63 -1.19 21.09
N LEU A 143 4.38 -1.54 20.05
CA LEU A 143 5.80 -1.86 20.13
C LEU A 143 6.71 -0.66 19.85
N LYS A 144 6.16 0.52 19.56
CA LYS A 144 6.90 1.71 19.11
C LYS A 144 7.85 1.35 17.95
N ALA A 145 7.30 0.67 16.95
CA ALA A 145 8.06 0.10 15.84
C ALA A 145 7.81 0.87 14.54
N TYR A 146 8.68 0.68 13.55
CA TYR A 146 8.47 1.16 12.20
C TYR A 146 7.56 0.24 11.41
N THR A 147 6.83 0.78 10.44
CA THR A 147 6.05 0.03 9.45
C THR A 147 5.77 0.87 8.21
N LEU A 148 5.63 0.23 7.06
CA LEU A 148 5.12 0.88 5.86
C LEU A 148 3.59 0.80 5.84
N SER A 149 2.93 1.89 5.55
CA SER A 149 1.46 1.94 5.40
C SER A 149 1.08 2.69 4.14
N ASP A 150 -0.05 2.35 3.54
CA ASP A 150 -0.72 3.28 2.63
C ASP A 150 -1.25 4.48 3.42
N ARG A 151 -1.21 5.67 2.80
CA ARG A 151 -1.60 6.92 3.46
C ARG A 151 -3.06 6.91 3.88
N SER A 152 -3.96 6.32 3.11
CA SER A 152 -5.39 6.31 3.42
C SER A 152 -5.69 5.52 4.69
N THR A 153 -5.04 4.37 4.88
CA THR A 153 -5.17 3.60 6.13
C THR A 153 -4.55 4.36 7.29
N TRP A 154 -3.37 4.98 7.10
CA TRP A 154 -2.77 5.81 8.15
C TRP A 154 -3.67 6.97 8.58
N ILE A 155 -4.30 7.68 7.63
CA ILE A 155 -5.22 8.78 7.96
C ILE A 155 -6.40 8.28 8.79
N SER A 156 -6.98 7.14 8.42
CA SER A 156 -8.14 6.54 9.08
C SER A 156 -7.80 5.83 10.40
N PHE A 157 -6.53 5.57 10.66
CA PHE A 157 -6.09 4.93 11.90
C PHE A 157 -6.11 5.91 13.07
N ASN A 158 -6.91 5.61 14.11
CA ASN A 158 -7.14 6.54 15.22
C ASN A 158 -6.18 6.38 16.40
N LYS A 159 -5.52 5.21 16.55
CA LYS A 159 -4.63 4.91 17.68
C LYS A 159 -3.19 5.28 17.34
N LYS A 160 -2.87 6.59 17.36
CA LYS A 160 -1.55 7.14 16.96
C LYS A 160 -0.75 7.67 18.14
N GLU A 161 -0.96 7.11 19.34
CA GLU A 161 -0.35 7.64 20.56
C GLU A 161 1.19 7.63 20.50
N ASN A 162 1.78 6.58 19.93
CA ASN A 162 3.22 6.36 19.89
C ASN A 162 3.84 6.51 18.51
N LEU A 163 3.05 6.78 17.47
CA LEU A 163 3.52 6.80 16.08
C LEU A 163 3.35 8.17 15.42
N LYS A 164 4.25 8.45 14.47
CA LYS A 164 4.16 9.56 13.52
C LYS A 164 4.61 9.11 12.14
N ILE A 165 4.32 9.89 11.11
CA ILE A 165 4.98 9.73 9.80
C ILE A 165 6.44 10.18 9.97
N VAL A 166 7.36 9.33 9.55
CA VAL A 166 8.81 9.59 9.59
C VAL A 166 9.42 9.76 8.20
N CYS A 167 8.76 9.23 7.14
CA CYS A 167 9.09 9.52 5.74
C CYS A 167 7.82 9.59 4.91
N GLU A 168 7.72 10.59 4.07
CA GLU A 168 6.64 10.79 3.11
C GLU A 168 7.10 11.63 1.91
N ASN A 169 6.27 11.71 0.88
CA ASN A 169 6.48 12.57 -0.29
C ASN A 169 7.82 12.33 -1.04
N LEU A 170 8.31 11.10 -0.99
CA LEU A 170 9.52 10.68 -1.68
C LEU A 170 9.16 9.78 -2.87
N PRO A 171 9.84 9.90 -4.04
CA PRO A 171 9.47 9.16 -5.26
C PRO A 171 9.24 7.65 -5.09
N PRO A 172 10.05 6.89 -4.35
CA PRO A 172 9.82 5.47 -4.16
C PRO A 172 8.54 5.12 -3.41
N LEU A 173 7.91 6.10 -2.72
CA LEU A 173 6.67 5.90 -1.96
C LEU A 173 5.41 6.16 -2.79
N PHE A 174 5.54 6.72 -3.99
CA PHE A 174 4.38 6.98 -4.85
C PHE A 174 3.85 5.68 -5.47
N ASN A 175 2.52 5.59 -5.58
CA ASN A 175 1.80 4.51 -6.23
C ASN A 175 0.67 5.10 -7.07
N GLN A 176 0.70 4.86 -8.37
CA GLN A 176 -0.33 5.27 -9.33
C GLN A 176 -1.32 4.15 -9.60
#